data_23687dd2ac13de79c201942bac616c4a
#
_entry.id   23687dd2ac13de79c201942bac616c4a
#
_cell.length_a   1.000
_cell.length_b   1.000
_cell.length_c   1.000
_cell.angle_alpha   90.00
_cell.angle_beta   90.00
_cell.angle_gamma   90.00
#
_symmetry.space_group_name_H-M   'P 1'
#
loop_
_entity.id
_entity.type
_entity.pdbx_description
1 polymer ?
#
loop_
_entity_poly.entity_id
_entity_poly.type
_entity_poly.pdbx_seq_one_letter_code
_entity_poly.pdbx_strand_id
1 'polypeptide(L)'
;MLHFKHSSIINVPPEVVWKFHERADILQLLNPPWQPVQVVRREGGLKVGAITEFRLFLGPLPLTWLARHTECERYRLFTDEQISGPFESWVHRHEFEPEAGKTRLTDAISFSMPGGGTVEFVSGWLVQVQLEAMFRYRHYITKRECESQ
;
A
#
# COMPACT_ATOMS: atom_id res chain seq x y z
N MET A 1 8.54 7.96 -14.85
CA MET A 1 8.03 6.83 -14.04
C MET A 1 9.07 6.46 -13.00
N LEU A 2 8.66 6.46 -11.76
CA LEU A 2 9.50 6.12 -10.61
C LEU A 2 9.05 4.78 -10.03
N HIS A 3 9.96 4.06 -9.40
CA HIS A 3 9.68 2.73 -8.83
C HIS A 3 10.19 2.66 -7.41
N PHE A 4 9.37 2.07 -6.53
CA PHE A 4 9.71 1.78 -5.15
C PHE A 4 9.42 0.33 -4.85
N LYS A 5 10.24 -0.32 -4.05
CA LYS A 5 10.04 -1.71 -3.65
C LYS A 5 10.52 -1.93 -2.23
N HIS A 6 9.72 -2.62 -1.44
CA HIS A 6 10.07 -3.03 -0.09
C HIS A 6 9.64 -4.47 0.14
N SER A 7 10.52 -5.28 0.72
CA SER A 7 10.28 -6.70 0.94
C SER A 7 10.73 -7.11 2.34
N SER A 8 9.98 -8.02 2.96
CA SER A 8 10.34 -8.60 4.25
C SER A 8 9.75 -10.00 4.40
N ILE A 9 10.25 -10.76 5.40
CA ILE A 9 9.74 -12.09 5.73
C ILE A 9 8.80 -11.97 6.92
N ILE A 10 7.59 -12.50 6.73
CA ILE A 10 6.60 -12.66 7.79
C ILE A 10 6.57 -14.13 8.15
N ASN A 11 6.74 -14.47 9.42
CA ASN A 11 6.96 -15.86 9.86
C ASN A 11 5.64 -16.66 10.01
N VAL A 12 4.73 -16.49 9.06
CA VAL A 12 3.47 -17.23 8.96
C VAL A 12 3.16 -17.49 7.48
N PRO A 13 2.28 -18.47 7.16
CA PRO A 13 1.93 -18.76 5.77
C PRO A 13 1.20 -17.60 5.08
N PRO A 14 1.23 -17.55 3.73
CA PRO A 14 0.56 -16.50 2.96
C PRO A 14 -0.93 -16.32 3.28
N GLU A 15 -1.66 -17.39 3.61
CA GLU A 15 -3.08 -17.31 3.95
C GLU A 15 -3.32 -16.41 5.18
N VAL A 16 -2.42 -16.45 6.15
CA VAL A 16 -2.53 -15.62 7.37
C VAL A 16 -2.29 -14.15 7.03
N VAL A 17 -1.25 -13.86 6.26
CA VAL A 17 -0.93 -12.48 5.84
C VAL A 17 -2.02 -11.92 4.94
N TRP A 18 -2.55 -12.74 4.04
CA TRP A 18 -3.66 -12.36 3.17
C TRP A 18 -4.89 -11.96 3.97
N LYS A 19 -5.31 -12.81 4.92
CA LYS A 19 -6.47 -12.53 5.78
C LYS A 19 -6.30 -11.26 6.60
N PHE A 20 -5.09 -10.98 7.05
CA PHE A 20 -4.78 -9.72 7.72
C PHE A 20 -5.10 -8.53 6.82
N HIS A 21 -4.74 -8.61 5.52
CA HIS A 21 -5.01 -7.54 4.55
C HIS A 21 -6.50 -7.43 4.17
N GLU A 22 -7.30 -8.47 4.44
CA GLU A 22 -8.75 -8.42 4.20
C GLU A 22 -9.53 -7.68 5.30
N ARG A 23 -8.88 -7.32 6.39
CA ARG A 23 -9.54 -6.64 7.51
C ARG A 23 -10.16 -5.32 7.09
N ALA A 24 -11.34 -5.02 7.65
CA ALA A 24 -12.03 -3.76 7.38
C ALA A 24 -11.24 -2.53 7.86
N ASP A 25 -10.42 -2.68 8.91
CA ASP A 25 -9.63 -1.62 9.50
C ASP A 25 -8.16 -1.60 9.03
N ILE A 26 -7.85 -2.30 7.93
CA ILE A 26 -6.46 -2.48 7.50
C ILE A 26 -5.73 -1.15 7.21
N LEU A 27 -6.41 -0.19 6.58
CA LEU A 27 -5.79 1.10 6.28
C LEU A 27 -5.42 1.88 7.54
N GLN A 28 -6.32 1.90 8.53
CA GLN A 28 -6.05 2.55 9.79
C GLN A 28 -4.90 1.89 10.55
N LEU A 29 -4.83 0.56 10.52
CA LEU A 29 -3.74 -0.18 11.16
C LEU A 29 -2.39 0.06 10.50
N LEU A 30 -2.35 0.07 9.17
CA LEU A 30 -1.09 0.15 8.41
C LEU A 30 -0.58 1.57 8.23
N ASN A 31 -1.42 2.59 8.40
CA ASN A 31 -0.93 3.96 8.27
C ASN A 31 -0.19 4.40 9.54
N PRO A 32 1.04 4.91 9.40
CA PRO A 32 1.81 5.34 10.56
C PRO A 32 1.19 6.58 11.23
N PRO A 33 1.48 6.81 12.53
CA PRO A 33 0.92 7.95 13.26
C PRO A 33 1.23 9.31 12.66
N TRP A 34 2.37 9.43 11.93
CA TRP A 34 2.74 10.68 11.27
C TRP A 34 2.03 10.90 9.93
N GLN A 35 1.26 9.92 9.45
CA GLN A 35 0.50 10.02 8.21
C GLN A 35 -0.96 9.58 8.46
N PRO A 36 -1.78 10.44 9.11
CA PRO A 36 -3.17 10.09 9.38
C PRO A 36 -3.96 9.83 8.10
N VAL A 37 -4.90 8.90 8.19
CA VAL A 37 -5.80 8.56 7.08
C VAL A 37 -7.24 8.57 7.56
N GLN A 38 -8.15 9.09 6.75
CA GLN A 38 -9.59 8.99 6.96
C GLN A 38 -10.19 8.18 5.82
N VAL A 39 -10.69 6.99 6.13
CA VAL A 39 -11.36 6.13 5.13
C VAL A 39 -12.77 6.66 4.93
N VAL A 40 -13.08 7.04 3.69
CA VAL A 40 -14.41 7.53 3.29
C VAL A 40 -15.28 6.36 2.84
N ARG A 41 -14.68 5.42 2.07
CA ARG A 41 -15.41 4.30 1.51
C ARG A 41 -14.45 3.16 1.20
N ARG A 42 -14.85 1.93 1.54
CA ARG A 42 -14.11 0.72 1.17
C ARG A 42 -15.11 -0.39 0.84
N GLU A 43 -15.12 -0.83 -0.41
CA GLU A 43 -16.08 -1.79 -0.94
C GLU A 43 -15.36 -2.87 -1.76
N GLY A 44 -15.79 -4.14 -1.62
CA GLY A 44 -15.31 -5.24 -2.44
C GLY A 44 -14.07 -5.96 -1.93
N GLY A 45 -13.53 -5.59 -0.78
CA GLY A 45 -12.35 -6.25 -0.19
C GLY A 45 -11.11 -6.13 -1.06
N LEU A 46 -10.49 -7.25 -1.45
CA LEU A 46 -9.29 -7.29 -2.29
C LEU A 46 -9.56 -7.69 -3.73
N LYS A 47 -10.80 -7.98 -4.09
CA LYS A 47 -11.18 -8.46 -5.43
C LYS A 47 -10.95 -7.40 -6.49
N VAL A 48 -10.77 -7.83 -7.74
CA VAL A 48 -10.78 -6.93 -8.90
C VAL A 48 -12.07 -6.12 -8.91
N GLY A 49 -11.95 -4.80 -9.11
CA GLY A 49 -13.07 -3.88 -9.06
C GLY A 49 -13.37 -3.30 -7.67
N ALA A 50 -12.71 -3.81 -6.61
CA ALA A 50 -12.84 -3.23 -5.28
C ALA A 50 -12.40 -1.77 -5.27
N ILE A 51 -13.11 -0.95 -4.48
CA ILE A 51 -12.90 0.50 -4.43
C ILE A 51 -12.52 0.89 -2.99
N THR A 52 -11.53 1.77 -2.88
CA THR A 52 -11.20 2.43 -1.62
C THR A 52 -11.05 3.92 -1.86
N GLU A 53 -11.77 4.70 -1.09
CA GLU A 53 -11.67 6.16 -1.11
C GLU A 53 -11.24 6.62 0.27
N PHE A 54 -10.19 7.43 0.34
CA PHE A 54 -9.67 7.92 1.61
C PHE A 54 -9.05 9.32 1.46
N ARG A 55 -8.84 9.97 2.60
CA ARG A 55 -8.16 11.27 2.67
C ARG A 55 -6.87 11.12 3.44
N LEU A 56 -5.80 11.65 2.84
CA LEU A 56 -4.53 11.89 3.53
C LEU A 56 -4.46 13.36 3.89
N PHE A 57 -3.61 13.70 4.85
CA PHE A 57 -3.49 15.09 5.29
C PHE A 57 -2.05 15.57 5.15
N LEU A 58 -1.87 16.69 4.42
CA LEU A 58 -0.62 17.47 4.41
C LEU A 58 -0.82 18.63 5.37
N GLY A 59 -0.44 18.42 6.65
CA GLY A 59 -0.82 19.34 7.70
C GLY A 59 -2.34 19.41 7.79
N PRO A 60 -2.98 20.60 7.69
CA PRO A 60 -4.44 20.73 7.72
C PRO A 60 -5.10 20.45 6.35
N LEU A 61 -4.33 20.31 5.28
CA LEU A 61 -4.87 20.15 3.91
C LEU A 61 -5.21 18.70 3.60
N PRO A 62 -6.51 18.37 3.35
CA PRO A 62 -6.89 17.03 2.95
C PRO A 62 -6.61 16.78 1.47
N LEU A 63 -6.08 15.59 1.17
CA LEU A 63 -5.89 15.08 -0.19
C LEU A 63 -6.74 13.85 -0.37
N THR A 64 -7.70 13.90 -1.29
CA THR A 64 -8.58 12.75 -1.58
C THR A 64 -7.88 11.79 -2.53
N TRP A 65 -8.00 10.50 -2.22
CA TRP A 65 -7.43 9.41 -3.01
C TRP A 65 -8.51 8.39 -3.28
N LEU A 66 -8.73 8.05 -4.55
CA LEU A 66 -9.62 6.98 -4.96
C LEU A 66 -8.79 5.90 -5.66
N ALA A 67 -8.85 4.68 -5.14
CA ALA A 67 -8.13 3.53 -5.68
C ALA A 67 -9.10 2.44 -6.11
N ARG A 68 -8.72 1.69 -7.16
CA ARG A 68 -9.44 0.51 -7.62
C ARG A 68 -8.48 -0.66 -7.72
N HIS A 69 -8.93 -1.83 -7.28
CA HIS A 69 -8.17 -3.07 -7.46
C HIS A 69 -8.28 -3.53 -8.91
N THR A 70 -7.14 -3.76 -9.54
CA THR A 70 -7.04 -4.14 -10.96
C THR A 70 -6.57 -5.56 -11.17
N GLU A 71 -6.00 -6.19 -10.13
CA GLU A 71 -5.48 -7.54 -10.19
C GLU A 71 -5.67 -8.21 -8.84
N CYS A 72 -6.07 -9.49 -8.83
CA CYS A 72 -6.21 -10.25 -7.58
C CYS A 72 -6.06 -11.73 -7.89
N GLU A 73 -5.07 -12.35 -7.24
CA GLU A 73 -4.88 -13.79 -7.21
C GLU A 73 -4.79 -14.20 -5.75
N ARG A 74 -5.80 -14.89 -5.26
CA ARG A 74 -5.96 -15.20 -3.83
C ARG A 74 -4.72 -15.84 -3.24
N TYR A 75 -4.26 -15.29 -2.10
CA TYR A 75 -3.07 -15.69 -1.35
C TYR A 75 -1.74 -15.44 -2.08
N ARG A 76 -1.75 -14.77 -3.24
CA ARG A 76 -0.54 -14.50 -4.04
C ARG A 76 -0.27 -13.04 -4.27
N LEU A 77 -1.27 -12.32 -4.77
CA LEU A 77 -1.09 -10.91 -5.07
C LEU A 77 -2.42 -10.18 -5.20
N PHE A 78 -2.38 -8.90 -4.96
CA PHE A 78 -3.41 -7.96 -5.41
C PHE A 78 -2.74 -6.65 -5.78
N THR A 79 -3.36 -5.93 -6.72
CA THR A 79 -2.84 -4.67 -7.22
C THR A 79 -3.94 -3.62 -7.11
N ASP A 80 -3.60 -2.45 -6.60
CA ASP A 80 -4.48 -1.31 -6.62
C ASP A 80 -3.87 -0.17 -7.44
N GLU A 81 -4.73 0.62 -8.05
CA GLU A 81 -4.36 1.70 -8.95
C GLU A 81 -5.12 2.96 -8.57
N GLN A 82 -4.42 4.08 -8.53
CA GLN A 82 -5.06 5.37 -8.29
C GLN A 82 -5.92 5.74 -9.49
N ILE A 83 -7.22 5.93 -9.25
CA ILE A 83 -8.15 6.45 -10.25
C ILE A 83 -8.16 7.98 -10.21
N SER A 84 -8.09 8.53 -9.00
CA SER A 84 -8.06 9.97 -8.76
C SER A 84 -7.23 10.22 -7.51
N GLY A 85 -6.37 11.22 -7.55
CA GLY A 85 -5.50 11.52 -6.42
C GLY A 85 -4.35 12.46 -6.79
N PRO A 86 -3.37 12.63 -5.88
CA PRO A 86 -2.31 13.62 -6.04
C PRO A 86 -1.22 13.26 -7.06
N PHE A 87 -1.14 11.99 -7.48
CA PHE A 87 -0.14 11.54 -8.45
C PHE A 87 -0.69 11.60 -9.87
N GLU A 88 0.18 11.71 -10.85
CA GLU A 88 -0.21 11.55 -12.24
C GLU A 88 -0.58 10.11 -12.54
N SER A 89 0.19 9.17 -11.99
CA SER A 89 -0.14 7.74 -12.01
C SER A 89 0.41 7.08 -10.76
N TRP A 90 -0.27 6.01 -10.33
CA TRP A 90 0.15 5.23 -9.16
C TRP A 90 -0.42 3.82 -9.29
N VAL A 91 0.46 2.83 -9.31
CA VAL A 91 0.10 1.41 -9.31
C VAL A 91 0.88 0.73 -8.18
N HIS A 92 0.17 0.05 -7.29
CA HIS A 92 0.74 -0.61 -6.13
C HIS A 92 0.41 -2.10 -6.17
N ARG A 93 1.42 -2.92 -6.35
CA ARG A 93 1.31 -4.37 -6.36
C ARG A 93 1.78 -4.94 -5.02
N HIS A 94 0.91 -5.75 -4.40
CA HIS A 94 1.19 -6.46 -3.15
C HIS A 94 1.39 -7.93 -3.46
N GLU A 95 2.56 -8.47 -3.17
CA GLU A 95 2.91 -9.85 -3.48
C GLU A 95 3.17 -10.66 -2.21
N PHE A 96 2.61 -11.87 -2.16
CA PHE A 96 2.65 -12.78 -1.01
C PHE A 96 3.25 -14.10 -1.48
N GLU A 97 4.59 -14.25 -1.44
CA GLU A 97 5.25 -15.44 -1.93
C GLU A 97 5.52 -16.43 -0.79
N PRO A 98 5.10 -17.71 -0.93
CA PRO A 98 5.47 -18.71 0.06
C PRO A 98 6.98 -18.99 0.01
N GLU A 99 7.60 -19.03 1.19
CA GLU A 99 9.03 -19.28 1.29
C GLU A 99 9.30 -20.07 2.57
N ALA A 100 9.52 -21.37 2.44
CA ALA A 100 9.81 -22.29 3.55
C ALA A 100 8.77 -22.21 4.68
N GLY A 101 7.48 -22.20 4.34
CA GLY A 101 6.37 -22.12 5.31
C GLY A 101 6.08 -20.73 5.82
N LYS A 102 6.83 -19.73 5.37
CA LYS A 102 6.69 -18.32 5.70
C LYS A 102 6.22 -17.55 4.48
N THR A 103 6.11 -16.24 4.61
CA THR A 103 5.70 -15.36 3.50
C THR A 103 6.77 -14.32 3.25
N ARG A 104 7.21 -14.21 1.99
CA ARG A 104 7.92 -13.03 1.52
C ARG A 104 6.86 -12.03 1.06
N LEU A 105 6.68 -10.99 1.85
CA LEU A 105 5.77 -9.90 1.54
C LEU A 105 6.53 -8.81 0.78
N THR A 106 6.08 -8.49 -0.42
CA THR A 106 6.69 -7.46 -1.26
C THR A 106 5.65 -6.43 -1.66
N ASP A 107 5.96 -5.17 -1.43
CA ASP A 107 5.20 -4.04 -1.96
C ASP A 107 6.02 -3.38 -3.06
N ALA A 108 5.44 -3.32 -4.26
CA ALA A 108 6.08 -2.73 -5.43
C ALA A 108 5.18 -1.62 -5.98
N ILE A 109 5.71 -0.41 -6.03
CA ILE A 109 4.95 0.77 -6.44
C ILE A 109 5.62 1.40 -7.65
N SER A 110 4.82 1.68 -8.68
CA SER A 110 5.24 2.46 -9.85
C SER A 110 4.40 3.72 -9.87
N PHE A 111 5.05 4.89 -9.96
CA PHE A 111 4.32 6.16 -9.89
C PHE A 111 4.97 7.24 -10.73
N SER A 112 4.16 8.24 -11.13
CA SER A 112 4.61 9.43 -11.83
C SER A 112 4.10 10.65 -11.09
N MET A 113 4.96 11.67 -11.02
CA MET A 113 4.62 12.94 -10.38
C MET A 113 4.10 13.93 -11.43
N PRO A 114 3.11 14.77 -11.08
CA PRO A 114 2.72 15.85 -11.97
C PRO A 114 3.87 16.84 -12.15
N GLY A 115 3.95 17.47 -13.33
CA GLY A 115 4.98 18.46 -13.66
C GLY A 115 6.16 17.94 -14.45
N GLY A 116 6.30 16.62 -14.63
CA GLY A 116 7.34 15.97 -15.46
C GLY A 116 8.78 16.28 -15.05
N GLY A 117 9.72 15.73 -15.80
CA GLY A 117 11.15 16.05 -15.79
C GLY A 117 11.82 16.36 -14.46
N THR A 118 12.32 17.59 -14.33
CA THR A 118 13.02 18.06 -13.13
C THR A 118 12.13 18.05 -11.88
N VAL A 119 10.86 18.42 -12.04
CA VAL A 119 9.90 18.42 -10.91
C VAL A 119 9.71 17.00 -10.40
N GLU A 120 9.56 16.02 -11.32
CA GLU A 120 9.46 14.61 -10.95
C GLU A 120 10.70 14.11 -10.22
N PHE A 121 11.90 14.52 -10.67
CA PHE A 121 13.15 14.10 -10.03
C PHE A 121 13.21 14.56 -8.56
N VAL A 122 12.93 15.83 -8.28
CA VAL A 122 13.03 16.39 -6.93
C VAL A 122 11.89 15.91 -6.04
N SER A 123 10.64 16.03 -6.49
CA SER A 123 9.46 15.62 -5.69
C SER A 123 9.41 14.11 -5.53
N GLY A 124 9.83 13.37 -6.54
CA GLY A 124 9.91 11.92 -6.49
C GLY A 124 10.89 11.42 -5.43
N TRP A 125 12.04 12.08 -5.28
CA TRP A 125 13.00 11.74 -4.24
C TRP A 125 12.38 11.90 -2.85
N LEU A 126 11.63 12.99 -2.60
CA LEU A 126 10.95 13.20 -1.34
C LEU A 126 9.90 12.12 -1.07
N VAL A 127 9.14 11.74 -2.10
CA VAL A 127 8.15 10.64 -2.00
C VAL A 127 8.85 9.32 -1.68
N GLN A 128 9.98 9.01 -2.34
CA GLN A 128 10.76 7.78 -2.08
C GLN A 128 11.17 7.69 -0.61
N VAL A 129 11.65 8.79 -0.02
CA VAL A 129 12.04 8.83 1.38
C VAL A 129 10.84 8.55 2.30
N GLN A 130 9.68 9.15 1.99
CA GLN A 130 8.45 8.93 2.75
C GLN A 130 7.94 7.50 2.62
N LEU A 131 8.01 6.91 1.43
CA LEU A 131 7.60 5.53 1.19
C LEU A 131 8.47 4.55 1.96
N GLU A 132 9.78 4.78 2.01
CA GLU A 132 10.68 3.93 2.79
C GLU A 132 10.26 3.87 4.26
N ALA A 133 10.00 5.02 4.88
CA ALA A 133 9.57 5.08 6.27
C ALA A 133 8.19 4.44 6.46
N MET A 134 7.26 4.70 5.55
CA MET A 134 5.90 4.17 5.61
C MET A 134 5.88 2.64 5.52
N PHE A 135 6.59 2.07 4.55
CA PHE A 135 6.56 0.62 4.33
C PHE A 135 7.35 -0.15 5.38
N ARG A 136 8.39 0.43 5.96
CA ARG A 136 9.02 -0.15 7.15
C ARG A 136 8.00 -0.29 8.28
N TYR A 137 7.21 0.75 8.52
CA TYR A 137 6.17 0.72 9.54
C TYR A 137 5.09 -0.31 9.22
N ARG A 138 4.59 -0.32 7.98
CA ARG A 138 3.54 -1.26 7.54
C ARG A 138 3.98 -2.71 7.69
N HIS A 139 5.19 -3.03 7.28
CA HIS A 139 5.73 -4.39 7.41
C HIS A 139 5.97 -4.76 8.87
N TYR A 140 6.41 -3.81 9.68
CA TYR A 140 6.54 -4.03 11.13
C TYR A 140 5.19 -4.37 11.76
N ILE A 141 4.15 -3.62 11.47
CA ILE A 141 2.80 -3.88 11.98
C ILE A 141 2.27 -5.22 11.48
N THR A 142 2.42 -5.51 10.20
CA THR A 142 2.00 -6.78 9.60
C THR A 142 2.68 -7.96 10.31
N LYS A 143 3.99 -7.86 10.51
CA LYS A 143 4.76 -8.89 11.20
C LYS A 143 4.26 -9.07 12.64
N ARG A 144 4.12 -8.00 13.37
CA ARG A 144 3.64 -8.03 14.76
C ARG A 144 2.26 -8.66 14.88
N GLU A 145 1.32 -8.22 14.05
CA GLU A 145 -0.08 -8.70 14.13
C GLU A 145 -0.22 -10.14 13.64
N CYS A 146 0.47 -10.51 12.57
CA CYS A 146 0.37 -11.85 12.01
C CYS A 146 1.11 -12.90 12.85
N GLU A 147 2.26 -12.55 13.41
CA GLU A 147 3.08 -13.52 14.16
C GLU A 147 2.65 -13.69 15.62
N SER A 148 1.78 -12.82 16.13
CA SER A 148 1.27 -12.92 17.50
C SER A 148 0.05 -13.82 17.63
N GLN A 149 -0.42 -14.41 16.53
CA GLN A 149 -1.60 -15.29 16.53
C GLN A 149 -1.27 -16.73 16.88
#